data_0c63aada9ae402df1bea663bd446cb08
#
_entry.id   0c63aada9ae402df1bea663bd446cb08
#
_cell.length_a   1.000
_cell.length_b   1.000
_cell.length_c   1.000
_cell.angle_alpha   90.00
_cell.angle_beta   90.00
_cell.angle_gamma   90.00
#
_symmetry.space_group_name_H-M   'P 1'
#
loop_
_entity.id
_entity.type
_entity.pdbx_description
1 polymer ?
#
loop_
_entity_poly.entity_id
_entity_poly.type
_entity_poly.pdbx_seq_one_letter_code
_entity_poly.pdbx_strand_id
1 'polypeptide(L)'
;GLNCSYAVYQDASGKAEEKTIAFGIGIGAGYLFKTTFQREATSDLTGERGSLMGAIEGLLEAQYDVLRENGHSPSEAFNETVEELTQSLGPLFGAKGMDWMYANCSTTAQRGALDWAPRFREAIKPVMEWLYYSVKTGNEAQISIDKNSQADYREKLNAELEAMRNKEMWQAGVTVRKLRPENN
;
A
#
# COMPACT_ATOMS: atom_id res chain seq x y z
N GLY A 1 1.68 -14.91 -14.25
CA GLY A 1 0.82 -14.79 -13.07
C GLY A 1 1.50 -14.07 -11.93
N LEU A 2 0.73 -13.73 -10.88
CA LEU A 2 1.28 -13.12 -9.66
C LEU A 2 2.01 -14.16 -8.81
N ASN A 3 2.92 -13.71 -7.98
CA ASN A 3 3.53 -14.56 -6.95
C ASN A 3 2.49 -14.91 -5.90
N CYS A 4 2.47 -16.18 -5.48
CA CYS A 4 1.53 -16.68 -4.49
C CYS A 4 2.26 -17.38 -3.36
N SER A 5 1.86 -17.11 -2.12
CA SER A 5 2.25 -17.93 -0.98
C SER A 5 1.40 -19.21 -0.93
N TYR A 6 1.96 -20.28 -0.36
CA TYR A 6 1.18 -21.47 -0.01
C TYR A 6 1.53 -21.97 1.39
N ALA A 7 0.53 -22.52 2.06
CA ALA A 7 0.68 -23.08 3.39
C ALA A 7 -0.12 -24.37 3.55
N VAL A 8 0.41 -25.31 4.33
CA VAL A 8 -0.28 -26.52 4.75
C VAL A 8 -0.48 -26.44 6.26
N TYR A 9 -1.72 -26.45 6.72
CA TYR A 9 -2.04 -26.48 8.14
C TYR A 9 -2.03 -27.90 8.69
N GLN A 10 -2.68 -28.83 7.99
CA GLN A 10 -2.79 -30.23 8.38
C GLN A 10 -2.70 -31.12 7.15
N ASP A 11 -1.91 -32.17 7.21
CA ASP A 11 -1.77 -33.15 6.13
C ASP A 11 -2.27 -34.53 6.55
N ALA A 12 -3.57 -34.79 6.36
CA ALA A 12 -4.18 -36.10 6.59
C ALA A 12 -3.85 -37.12 5.48
N SER A 13 -3.38 -36.65 4.31
CA SER A 13 -3.15 -37.49 3.14
C SER A 13 -1.69 -37.84 2.89
N GLY A 14 -0.74 -37.19 3.55
CA GLY A 14 0.69 -37.25 3.27
C GLY A 14 1.07 -36.55 1.95
N LYS A 15 0.12 -35.85 1.29
CA LYS A 15 0.27 -35.22 -0.04
C LYS A 15 -0.31 -33.82 -0.10
N ALA A 16 -0.57 -33.18 1.02
CA ALA A 16 -1.21 -31.85 1.03
C ALA A 16 -0.33 -30.81 0.35
N GLU A 17 0.98 -30.84 0.56
CA GLU A 17 1.91 -29.91 -0.09
C GLU A 17 1.92 -30.07 -1.60
N GLU A 18 2.06 -31.31 -2.11
CA GLU A 18 2.03 -31.58 -3.55
C GLU A 18 0.73 -31.09 -4.21
N LYS A 19 -0.41 -31.36 -3.55
CA LYS A 19 -1.72 -30.92 -4.03
C LYS A 19 -1.86 -29.40 -4.06
N THR A 20 -1.35 -28.73 -3.02
CA THR A 20 -1.39 -27.25 -2.92
C THR A 20 -0.54 -26.61 -4.00
N ILE A 21 0.67 -27.15 -4.23
CA ILE A 21 1.56 -26.69 -5.32
C ILE A 21 0.90 -26.93 -6.69
N ALA A 22 0.34 -28.12 -6.92
CA ALA A 22 -0.35 -28.45 -8.16
C ALA A 22 -1.55 -27.51 -8.42
N PHE A 23 -2.30 -27.18 -7.37
CA PHE A 23 -3.38 -26.21 -7.46
C PHE A 23 -2.86 -24.81 -7.82
N GLY A 24 -1.80 -24.34 -7.15
CA GLY A 24 -1.17 -23.06 -7.44
C GLY A 24 -0.69 -22.94 -8.89
N ILE A 25 -0.07 -24.01 -9.42
CA ILE A 25 0.31 -24.09 -10.84
C ILE A 25 -0.93 -24.05 -11.74
N GLY A 26 -1.96 -24.79 -11.38
CA GLY A 26 -3.21 -24.89 -12.15
C GLY A 26 -3.96 -23.56 -12.30
N ILE A 27 -3.89 -22.69 -11.29
CA ILE A 27 -4.46 -21.33 -11.34
C ILE A 27 -3.54 -20.29 -11.97
N GLY A 28 -2.34 -20.68 -12.44
CA GLY A 28 -1.41 -19.81 -13.13
C GLY A 28 -0.56 -18.92 -12.24
N ALA A 29 -0.22 -19.35 -11.03
CA ALA A 29 0.73 -18.61 -10.18
C ALA A 29 2.07 -18.40 -10.89
N GLY A 30 2.64 -17.19 -10.81
CA GLY A 30 3.93 -16.88 -11.43
C GLY A 30 5.11 -17.49 -10.67
N TYR A 31 5.05 -17.48 -9.34
CA TYR A 31 5.98 -18.11 -8.43
C TYR A 31 5.27 -18.55 -7.17
N LEU A 32 5.62 -19.73 -6.66
CA LEU A 32 5.06 -20.28 -5.41
C LEU A 32 6.12 -20.30 -4.32
N PHE A 33 5.83 -19.74 -3.16
CA PHE A 33 6.72 -19.79 -2.00
C PHE A 33 5.99 -20.29 -0.75
N LYS A 34 6.69 -21.11 0.03
CA LYS A 34 6.14 -21.74 1.23
C LYS A 34 6.11 -20.76 2.40
N THR A 35 4.98 -20.73 3.10
CA THR A 35 4.81 -19.99 4.36
C THR A 35 4.01 -20.81 5.37
N THR A 36 3.54 -20.17 6.43
CA THR A 36 2.56 -20.73 7.38
C THR A 36 1.36 -19.79 7.45
N PHE A 37 0.17 -20.29 7.77
CA PHE A 37 -1.03 -19.46 7.94
C PHE A 37 -0.81 -18.29 8.92
N GLN A 38 -0.08 -18.54 10.02
CA GLN A 38 0.22 -17.50 10.99
C GLN A 38 1.12 -16.40 10.42
N ARG A 39 2.16 -16.77 9.68
CA ARG A 39 3.08 -15.79 9.06
C ARG A 39 2.36 -15.00 7.98
N GLU A 40 1.60 -15.68 7.14
CA GLU A 40 0.82 -15.06 6.09
C GLU A 40 -0.16 -14.02 6.66
N ALA A 41 -1.03 -14.43 7.58
CA ALA A 41 -1.99 -13.54 8.20
C ALA A 41 -1.31 -12.33 8.88
N THR A 42 -0.15 -12.55 9.52
CA THR A 42 0.56 -11.45 10.19
C THR A 42 1.22 -10.50 9.21
N SER A 43 1.88 -11.01 8.16
CA SER A 43 2.54 -10.15 7.16
C SER A 43 1.54 -9.42 6.28
N ASP A 44 0.48 -10.11 5.85
CA ASP A 44 -0.55 -9.55 4.98
C ASP A 44 -1.32 -8.40 5.66
N LEU A 45 -1.89 -8.66 6.84
CA LEU A 45 -2.59 -7.63 7.60
C LEU A 45 -1.69 -6.43 7.97
N THR A 46 -0.41 -6.68 8.24
CA THR A 46 0.57 -5.59 8.48
C THR A 46 0.86 -4.82 7.19
N GLY A 47 1.02 -5.52 6.08
CA GLY A 47 1.30 -4.93 4.77
C GLY A 47 0.18 -4.01 4.30
N GLU A 48 -1.07 -4.48 4.35
CA GLU A 48 -2.24 -3.73 3.93
C GLU A 48 -2.45 -2.45 4.75
N ARG A 49 -2.32 -2.53 6.06
CA ARG A 49 -2.46 -1.38 6.96
C ARG A 49 -1.24 -0.46 6.95
N GLY A 50 -0.09 -1.04 6.67
CA GLY A 50 1.19 -0.35 6.51
C GLY A 50 1.38 0.23 5.11
N SER A 51 2.54 -0.04 4.53
CA SER A 51 3.03 0.62 3.31
C SER A 51 2.24 0.31 2.03
N LEU A 52 1.43 -0.75 1.99
CA LEU A 52 0.69 -1.08 0.77
C LEU A 52 -0.55 -0.18 0.57
N MET A 53 -1.23 0.21 1.66
CA MET A 53 -2.46 0.99 1.58
C MET A 53 -2.53 2.09 2.66
N GLY A 54 -2.65 1.73 3.94
CA GLY A 54 -2.98 2.68 5.00
C GLY A 54 -1.91 3.75 5.22
N ALA A 55 -0.64 3.34 5.35
CA ALA A 55 0.44 4.29 5.60
C ALA A 55 0.77 5.15 4.38
N ILE A 56 0.64 4.61 3.16
CA ILE A 56 0.89 5.41 1.95
C ILE A 56 -0.19 6.49 1.79
N GLU A 57 -1.46 6.17 2.06
CA GLU A 57 -2.51 7.20 2.03
C GLU A 57 -2.26 8.29 3.06
N GLY A 58 -1.98 7.92 4.31
CA GLY A 58 -1.68 8.89 5.36
C GLY A 58 -0.46 9.76 5.05
N LEU A 59 0.57 9.22 4.40
CA LEU A 59 1.73 9.97 3.96
C LEU A 59 1.38 11.00 2.88
N LEU A 60 0.60 10.57 1.88
CA LEU A 60 0.18 11.45 0.77
C LEU A 60 -0.70 12.59 1.29
N GLU A 61 -1.66 12.29 2.15
CA GLU A 61 -2.53 13.30 2.77
C GLU A 61 -1.73 14.29 3.60
N ALA A 62 -0.83 13.82 4.47
CA ALA A 62 -0.03 14.70 5.30
C ALA A 62 0.84 15.66 4.48
N GLN A 63 1.45 15.19 3.41
CA GLN A 63 2.23 16.06 2.53
C GLN A 63 1.35 17.03 1.77
N TYR A 64 0.22 16.57 1.25
CA TYR A 64 -0.76 17.41 0.57
C TYR A 64 -1.23 18.56 1.46
N ASP A 65 -1.64 18.25 2.69
CA ASP A 65 -2.13 19.24 3.65
C ASP A 65 -1.08 20.30 3.96
N VAL A 66 0.17 19.88 4.23
CA VAL A 66 1.28 20.80 4.47
C VAL A 66 1.52 21.73 3.27
N LEU A 67 1.47 21.23 2.04
CA LEU A 67 1.60 22.08 0.86
C LEU A 67 0.43 23.07 0.73
N ARG A 68 -0.80 22.63 0.96
CA ARG A 68 -1.99 23.48 0.95
C ARG A 68 -1.96 24.56 2.02
N GLU A 69 -1.54 24.24 3.22
CA GLU A 69 -1.36 25.19 4.34
C GLU A 69 -0.30 26.25 4.05
N ASN A 70 0.68 25.93 3.20
CA ASN A 70 1.73 26.85 2.76
C ASN A 70 1.42 27.56 1.42
N GLY A 71 0.18 27.50 0.95
CA GLY A 71 -0.32 28.32 -0.15
C GLY A 71 -0.20 27.72 -1.55
N HIS A 72 0.23 26.47 -1.68
CA HIS A 72 0.20 25.77 -2.96
C HIS A 72 -1.24 25.51 -3.42
N SER A 73 -1.50 25.60 -4.71
CA SER A 73 -2.83 25.29 -5.26
C SER A 73 -3.13 23.78 -5.13
N PRO A 74 -4.42 23.37 -5.15
CA PRO A 74 -4.77 21.95 -5.09
C PRO A 74 -4.09 21.11 -6.17
N SER A 75 -3.98 21.62 -7.39
CA SER A 75 -3.33 20.89 -8.50
C SER A 75 -1.82 20.76 -8.31
N GLU A 76 -1.14 21.79 -7.82
CA GLU A 76 0.30 21.73 -7.49
C GLU A 76 0.55 20.72 -6.36
N ALA A 77 -0.20 20.83 -5.27
CA ALA A 77 -0.06 19.91 -4.15
C ALA A 77 -0.33 18.45 -4.56
N PHE A 78 -1.33 18.20 -5.42
CA PHE A 78 -1.60 16.86 -5.94
C PHE A 78 -0.48 16.36 -6.86
N ASN A 79 0.07 17.22 -7.72
CA ASN A 79 1.18 16.85 -8.59
C ASN A 79 2.39 16.37 -7.78
N GLU A 80 2.80 17.16 -6.78
CA GLU A 80 3.98 16.89 -5.95
C GLU A 80 3.78 15.72 -4.93
N THR A 81 2.56 15.25 -4.74
CA THR A 81 2.29 14.13 -3.83
C THR A 81 1.94 12.84 -4.55
N VAL A 82 0.99 12.89 -5.47
CA VAL A 82 0.39 11.69 -6.07
C VAL A 82 0.80 11.51 -7.52
N GLU A 83 0.70 12.58 -8.34
CA GLU A 83 0.84 12.43 -9.79
C GLU A 83 2.25 12.00 -10.19
N GLU A 84 3.28 12.69 -9.73
CA GLU A 84 4.67 12.31 -10.05
C GLU A 84 5.06 10.96 -9.47
N LEU A 85 4.58 10.64 -8.27
CA LEU A 85 4.83 9.33 -7.68
C LEU A 85 4.26 8.20 -8.55
N THR A 86 3.02 8.36 -9.03
CA THR A 86 2.33 7.27 -9.74
C THR A 86 2.67 7.21 -11.22
N GLN A 87 2.92 8.35 -11.87
CA GLN A 87 3.18 8.41 -13.31
C GLN A 87 4.64 8.18 -13.68
N SER A 88 5.58 8.65 -12.86
CA SER A 88 7.00 8.57 -13.21
C SER A 88 7.84 7.78 -12.21
N LEU A 89 7.80 8.11 -10.93
CA LEU A 89 8.71 7.51 -9.95
C LEU A 89 8.34 6.05 -9.59
N GLY A 90 7.06 5.76 -9.42
CA GLY A 90 6.56 4.42 -9.11
C GLY A 90 6.96 3.37 -10.15
N PRO A 91 6.77 3.59 -11.46
CA PRO A 91 7.26 2.71 -12.50
C PRO A 91 8.78 2.48 -12.46
N LEU A 92 9.58 3.50 -12.18
CA LEU A 92 11.04 3.39 -12.08
C LEU A 92 11.45 2.49 -10.89
N PHE A 93 10.91 2.79 -9.72
CA PHE A 93 11.21 2.01 -8.52
C PHE A 93 10.67 0.58 -8.62
N GLY A 94 9.50 0.38 -9.20
CA GLY A 94 8.94 -0.95 -9.46
C GLY A 94 9.75 -1.79 -10.44
N ALA A 95 10.41 -1.16 -11.43
CA ALA A 95 11.21 -1.85 -12.41
C ALA A 95 12.56 -2.33 -11.88
N LYS A 96 13.28 -1.51 -11.10
CA LYS A 96 14.68 -1.80 -10.72
C LYS A 96 15.07 -1.42 -9.28
N GLY A 97 14.13 -0.91 -8.47
CA GLY A 97 14.36 -0.54 -7.07
C GLY A 97 14.62 0.94 -6.85
N MET A 98 14.71 1.32 -5.56
CA MET A 98 14.80 2.72 -5.13
C MET A 98 16.12 3.40 -5.54
N ASP A 99 17.23 2.70 -5.46
CA ASP A 99 18.54 3.22 -5.84
C ASP A 99 18.59 3.59 -7.34
N TRP A 100 17.99 2.75 -8.17
CA TRP A 100 17.90 3.04 -9.60
C TRP A 100 16.94 4.21 -9.89
N MET A 101 15.81 4.30 -9.20
CA MET A 101 14.94 5.46 -9.30
C MET A 101 15.69 6.73 -8.92
N TYR A 102 16.41 6.75 -7.79
CA TYR A 102 17.19 7.91 -7.36
C TYR A 102 18.25 8.28 -8.39
N ALA A 103 18.98 7.32 -8.95
CA ALA A 103 19.99 7.55 -9.96
C ALA A 103 19.47 8.21 -11.24
N ASN A 104 18.16 8.07 -11.52
CA ASN A 104 17.50 8.69 -12.67
C ASN A 104 16.79 10.03 -12.35
N CYS A 105 16.97 10.55 -11.15
CA CYS A 105 16.45 11.86 -10.74
C CYS A 105 17.57 12.93 -10.75
N SER A 106 17.20 14.19 -10.53
CA SER A 106 18.17 15.27 -10.38
C SER A 106 19.05 15.08 -9.15
N THR A 107 20.26 15.65 -9.16
CA THR A 107 21.18 15.56 -8.03
C THR A 107 20.61 16.20 -6.75
N THR A 108 19.76 17.21 -6.89
CA THR A 108 19.04 17.84 -5.77
C THR A 108 18.03 16.87 -5.17
N ALA A 109 17.23 16.19 -6.00
CA ALA A 109 16.27 15.18 -5.54
C ALA A 109 16.97 14.00 -4.86
N GLN A 110 18.05 13.49 -5.46
CA GLN A 110 18.87 12.42 -4.88
C GLN A 110 19.36 12.78 -3.47
N ARG A 111 19.95 13.95 -3.32
CA ARG A 111 20.50 14.39 -2.02
C ARG A 111 19.41 14.57 -0.99
N GLY A 112 18.33 15.27 -1.35
CA GLY A 112 17.19 15.48 -0.45
C GLY A 112 16.56 14.17 0.01
N ALA A 113 16.30 13.24 -0.91
CA ALA A 113 15.71 11.94 -0.57
C ALA A 113 16.61 11.12 0.37
N LEU A 114 17.91 11.05 0.10
CA LEU A 114 18.88 10.34 0.96
C LEU A 114 18.98 10.95 2.36
N ASP A 115 18.84 12.27 2.50
CA ASP A 115 18.89 12.95 3.79
C ASP A 115 17.59 12.80 4.60
N TRP A 116 16.45 12.74 3.94
CA TRP A 116 15.15 12.66 4.61
C TRP A 116 14.65 11.25 4.87
N ALA A 117 15.02 10.27 4.06
CA ALA A 117 14.59 8.88 4.26
C ALA A 117 14.88 8.33 5.67
N PRO A 118 16.07 8.56 6.30
CA PRO A 118 16.32 8.13 7.67
C PRO A 118 15.40 8.79 8.69
N ARG A 119 15.03 10.07 8.51
CA ARG A 119 14.14 10.81 9.42
C ARG A 119 12.72 10.26 9.36
N PHE A 120 12.21 10.01 8.17
CA PHE A 120 10.91 9.34 8.01
C PHE A 120 10.91 7.94 8.60
N ARG A 121 11.98 7.15 8.36
CA ARG A 121 12.11 5.82 8.96
C ARG A 121 12.06 5.86 10.48
N GLU A 122 12.78 6.80 11.10
CA GLU A 122 12.78 6.96 12.56
C GLU A 122 11.39 7.32 13.10
N ALA A 123 10.69 8.25 12.44
CA ALA A 123 9.35 8.67 12.84
C ALA A 123 8.29 7.58 12.66
N ILE A 124 8.36 6.82 11.55
CA ILE A 124 7.33 5.83 11.20
C ILE A 124 7.56 4.49 11.91
N LYS A 125 8.81 4.10 12.19
CA LYS A 125 9.12 2.78 12.75
C LYS A 125 8.36 2.45 14.03
N PRO A 126 8.21 3.33 15.03
CA PRO A 126 7.40 3.04 16.23
C PRO A 126 5.93 2.74 15.91
N VAL A 127 5.35 3.43 14.92
CA VAL A 127 3.97 3.20 14.48
C VAL A 127 3.84 1.82 13.82
N MET A 128 4.82 1.43 13.01
CA MET A 128 4.85 0.09 12.39
C MET A 128 5.03 -1.02 13.44
N GLU A 129 5.82 -0.80 14.48
CA GLU A 129 5.98 -1.76 15.58
C GLU A 129 4.68 -1.92 16.37
N TRP A 130 3.99 -0.84 16.65
CA TRP A 130 2.67 -0.85 17.28
C TRP A 130 1.64 -1.59 16.40
N LEU A 131 1.58 -1.29 15.11
CA LEU A 131 0.72 -1.97 14.14
C LEU A 131 1.00 -3.49 14.13
N TYR A 132 2.27 -3.87 14.00
CA TYR A 132 2.66 -5.28 13.99
C TYR A 132 2.24 -6.02 15.27
N TYR A 133 2.39 -5.38 16.42
CA TYR A 133 1.93 -5.92 17.69
C TYR A 133 0.40 -6.11 17.72
N SER A 134 -0.35 -5.12 17.28
CA SER A 134 -1.82 -5.18 17.19
C SER A 134 -2.29 -6.31 16.26
N VAL A 135 -1.64 -6.48 15.11
CA VAL A 135 -1.89 -7.60 14.19
C VAL A 135 -1.57 -8.94 14.86
N LYS A 136 -0.39 -9.06 15.46
CA LYS A 136 0.10 -10.30 16.08
C LYS A 136 -0.79 -10.79 17.23
N THR A 137 -1.40 -9.88 17.97
CA THR A 137 -2.34 -10.20 19.06
C THR A 137 -3.74 -10.55 18.57
N GLY A 138 -4.03 -10.46 17.27
CA GLY A 138 -5.33 -10.72 16.68
C GLY A 138 -6.31 -9.55 16.75
N ASN A 139 -5.92 -8.42 17.35
CA ASN A 139 -6.79 -7.26 17.51
C ASN A 139 -7.28 -6.70 16.17
N GLU A 140 -6.40 -6.59 15.17
CA GLU A 140 -6.76 -6.07 13.85
C GLU A 140 -7.73 -6.99 13.10
N ALA A 141 -7.56 -8.31 13.22
CA ALA A 141 -8.50 -9.27 12.66
C ALA A 141 -9.87 -9.17 13.35
N GLN A 142 -9.89 -9.03 14.68
CA GLN A 142 -11.13 -8.88 15.43
C GLN A 142 -11.89 -7.60 15.05
N ILE A 143 -11.20 -6.47 14.93
CA ILE A 143 -11.81 -5.21 14.46
C ILE A 143 -12.46 -5.38 13.09
N SER A 144 -11.80 -6.08 12.16
CA SER A 144 -12.35 -6.34 10.82
C SER A 144 -13.58 -7.22 10.89
N ILE A 145 -13.57 -8.28 11.70
CA ILE A 145 -14.71 -9.16 11.90
C ILE A 145 -15.90 -8.38 12.49
N ASP A 146 -15.66 -7.61 13.55
CA ASP A 146 -16.70 -6.86 14.24
C ASP A 146 -17.38 -5.82 13.33
N LYS A 147 -16.60 -5.11 12.53
CA LYS A 147 -17.13 -4.14 11.56
C LYS A 147 -17.88 -4.84 10.41
N ASN A 148 -17.28 -5.87 9.82
CA ASN A 148 -17.80 -6.49 8.60
C ASN A 148 -18.98 -7.45 8.86
N SER A 149 -19.22 -7.87 10.10
CA SER A 149 -20.40 -8.67 10.48
C SER A 149 -21.68 -7.86 10.71
N GLN A 150 -21.59 -6.52 10.71
CA GLN A 150 -22.75 -5.66 10.86
C GLN A 150 -23.67 -5.73 9.62
N ALA A 151 -24.99 -5.70 9.85
CA ALA A 151 -25.97 -5.80 8.74
C ALA A 151 -25.84 -4.66 7.70
N ASP A 152 -25.42 -3.47 8.15
CA ASP A 152 -25.25 -2.26 7.36
C ASP A 152 -23.77 -2.00 6.93
N TYR A 153 -22.92 -3.01 7.07
CA TYR A 153 -21.48 -2.88 6.78
C TYR A 153 -21.20 -2.30 5.39
N ARG A 154 -21.93 -2.77 4.36
CA ARG A 154 -21.74 -2.30 2.98
C ARG A 154 -22.08 -0.82 2.81
N GLU A 155 -23.13 -0.37 3.46
CA GLU A 155 -23.55 1.03 3.44
C GLU A 155 -22.49 1.93 4.13
N LYS A 156 -22.03 1.51 5.31
CA LYS A 156 -20.97 2.22 6.04
C LYS A 156 -19.66 2.30 5.26
N LEU A 157 -19.20 1.18 4.70
CA LEU A 157 -18.01 1.14 3.86
C LEU A 157 -18.12 2.08 2.64
N ASN A 158 -19.27 2.05 1.96
CA ASN A 158 -19.49 2.92 0.81
C ASN A 158 -19.47 4.40 1.20
N ALA A 159 -20.02 4.75 2.35
CA ALA A 159 -19.97 6.12 2.87
C ALA A 159 -18.54 6.57 3.20
N GLU A 160 -17.72 5.71 3.81
CA GLU A 160 -16.29 5.98 4.08
C GLU A 160 -15.50 6.18 2.78
N LEU A 161 -15.70 5.32 1.78
CA LEU A 161 -15.05 5.43 0.46
C LEU A 161 -15.51 6.68 -0.31
N GLU A 162 -16.77 7.06 -0.18
CA GLU A 162 -17.27 8.30 -0.77
C GLU A 162 -16.69 9.54 -0.09
N ALA A 163 -16.61 9.54 1.24
CA ALA A 163 -15.95 10.61 1.99
C ALA A 163 -14.47 10.77 1.56
N MET A 164 -13.74 9.67 1.40
CA MET A 164 -12.38 9.69 0.85
C MET A 164 -12.35 10.30 -0.56
N ARG A 165 -13.20 9.84 -1.46
CA ARG A 165 -13.28 10.35 -2.85
C ARG A 165 -13.55 11.85 -2.90
N ASN A 166 -14.31 12.37 -1.94
CA ASN A 166 -14.69 13.77 -1.87
C ASN A 166 -13.65 14.68 -1.19
N LYS A 167 -12.55 14.15 -0.66
CA LYS A 167 -11.44 14.96 -0.17
C LYS A 167 -10.87 15.83 -1.30
N GLU A 168 -10.46 17.06 -0.98
CA GLU A 168 -9.92 18.02 -1.97
C GLU A 168 -8.78 17.41 -2.80
N MET A 169 -7.87 16.69 -2.17
CA MET A 169 -6.75 16.03 -2.83
C MET A 169 -7.22 15.11 -3.97
N TRP A 170 -8.20 14.25 -3.71
CA TRP A 170 -8.68 13.31 -4.73
C TRP A 170 -9.52 14.00 -5.81
N GLN A 171 -10.23 15.10 -5.48
CA GLN A 171 -10.95 15.92 -6.45
C GLN A 171 -9.98 16.71 -7.35
N ALA A 172 -8.90 17.26 -6.81
CA ALA A 172 -7.82 17.84 -7.60
C ALA A 172 -7.23 16.83 -8.60
N GLY A 173 -7.04 15.59 -8.16
CA GLY A 173 -6.59 14.50 -9.01
C GLY A 173 -7.50 14.16 -10.18
N VAL A 174 -8.81 14.38 -10.07
CA VAL A 174 -9.73 14.21 -11.22
C VAL A 174 -9.36 15.18 -12.35
N THR A 175 -9.02 16.41 -12.00
CA THR A 175 -8.63 17.43 -12.96
C THR A 175 -7.24 17.15 -13.55
N VAL A 176 -6.25 16.90 -12.70
CA VAL A 176 -4.87 16.64 -13.14
C VAL A 176 -4.79 15.43 -14.06
N ARG A 177 -5.44 14.31 -13.71
CA ARG A 177 -5.44 13.11 -14.54
C ARG A 177 -6.08 13.26 -15.93
N LYS A 178 -6.99 14.22 -16.11
CA LYS A 178 -7.53 14.54 -17.45
C LYS A 178 -6.48 15.14 -18.39
N LEU A 179 -5.41 15.71 -17.85
CA LEU A 179 -4.34 16.33 -18.63
C LEU A 179 -3.28 15.32 -19.10
N ARG A 180 -3.37 14.06 -18.69
CA ARG A 180 -2.44 13.03 -19.12
C ARG A 180 -2.58 12.73 -20.61
N PRO A 181 -1.47 12.52 -21.34
CA PRO A 181 -1.51 12.25 -22.77
C PRO A 181 -2.42 11.08 -23.17
N GLU A 182 -2.46 10.02 -22.36
CA GLU A 182 -3.28 8.83 -22.61
C GLU A 182 -4.79 9.08 -22.45
N ASN A 183 -5.17 10.21 -21.89
CA ASN A 183 -6.58 10.59 -21.67
C ASN A 183 -7.07 11.70 -22.63
N ASN A 184 -6.23 12.12 -23.59
CA ASN A 184 -6.52 13.16 -24.59
C ASN A 184 -6.61 12.59 -26.01
#